data_178b2b7417e12c330425c8e0db3d94b8
#
_entry.id   178b2b7417e12c330425c8e0db3d94b8
#
_cell.length_a   1.000
_cell.length_b   1.000
_cell.length_c   1.000
_cell.angle_alpha   90.00
_cell.angle_beta   90.00
_cell.angle_gamma   90.00
#
_symmetry.space_group_name_H-M   'P 1'
#
loop_
_entity.id
_entity.type
_entity.pdbx_description
1 polymer ?
#
loop_
_entity_poly.entity_id
_entity_poly.type
_entity_poly.pdbx_seq_one_letter_code
_entity_poly.pdbx_strand_id
1 'polypeptide(L)'
;AEYKKLAKEQGIELQHPKPITMGMWIGGDRDGNPFVTAETLNKSALTQCEVIMNYYDEKIYNLYREFSLSTSIVNVSDKVREMALKSQDNSIYREKELYRRALFDIQAKMQATKAYLIEDKELQPRYATADEFYQDLLAIRDSLLENKGEYLISGEFVELMQAVEIFGFYLASIDMRQDSSVHEACVAELLASAGINDHYSDLSEDEKCSLLLKELEEDPRILSATHAEKSELLEKELSIFKAARKLKDKLGENVIRQTIIS
;
A
#
# COMPACT_ATOMS: atom_id res chain seq x y z
N ALA A 1 19.33 12.87 -3.16
CA ALA A 1 20.47 13.45 -3.93
C ALA A 1 21.81 13.03 -3.31
N GLU A 2 22.03 13.26 -2.01
CA GLU A 2 23.32 13.01 -1.34
C GLU A 2 23.69 11.54 -1.26
N TYR A 3 22.72 10.67 -0.94
CA TYR A 3 22.94 9.23 -0.90
C TYR A 3 23.41 8.64 -2.25
N LYS A 4 22.82 9.11 -3.37
CA LYS A 4 23.28 8.72 -4.71
C LYS A 4 24.69 9.23 -5.00
N LYS A 5 25.04 10.43 -4.52
CA LYS A 5 26.38 11.00 -4.67
C LYS A 5 27.43 10.18 -3.90
N LEU A 6 27.15 9.87 -2.63
CA LEU A 6 28.02 9.04 -1.79
C LEU A 6 28.21 7.63 -2.37
N ALA A 7 27.14 6.99 -2.86
CA ALA A 7 27.24 5.70 -3.49
C ALA A 7 28.12 5.73 -4.74
N LYS A 8 27.98 6.76 -5.58
CA LYS A 8 28.80 6.95 -6.77
C LYS A 8 30.28 7.17 -6.42
N GLU A 9 30.58 7.91 -5.35
CA GLU A 9 31.94 8.12 -4.83
C GLU A 9 32.55 6.78 -4.36
N GLN A 10 31.74 5.81 -3.92
CA GLN A 10 32.15 4.46 -3.53
C GLN A 10 32.10 3.45 -4.69
N GLY A 11 31.84 3.89 -5.91
CA GLY A 11 31.74 3.00 -7.09
C GLY A 11 30.50 2.12 -7.10
N ILE A 12 29.48 2.45 -6.29
CA ILE A 12 28.21 1.71 -6.20
C ILE A 12 27.18 2.38 -7.07
N GLU A 13 26.65 1.67 -8.04
CA GLU A 13 25.52 2.12 -8.86
C GLU A 13 24.19 1.73 -8.18
N LEU A 14 23.47 2.75 -7.71
CA LEU A 14 22.14 2.58 -7.09
C LEU A 14 21.06 2.74 -8.15
N GLN A 15 20.46 1.64 -8.57
CA GLN A 15 19.36 1.69 -9.53
C GLN A 15 18.07 2.25 -8.90
N HIS A 16 17.69 1.76 -7.71
CA HIS A 16 16.47 2.17 -6.99
C HIS A 16 16.75 2.31 -5.48
N PRO A 17 17.38 3.40 -5.02
CA PRO A 17 17.70 3.54 -3.61
C PRO A 17 16.45 3.85 -2.79
N LYS A 18 15.99 2.88 -2.01
CA LYS A 18 15.01 3.05 -0.93
C LYS A 18 15.76 3.02 0.42
N PRO A 19 16.51 4.07 0.77
CA PRO A 19 17.39 4.04 1.94
C PRO A 19 16.61 4.08 3.27
N ILE A 20 15.35 4.49 3.24
CA ILE A 20 14.51 4.65 4.41
C ILE A 20 13.15 4.01 4.14
N THR A 21 12.70 3.19 5.08
CA THR A 21 11.32 2.68 5.15
C THR A 21 10.69 3.23 6.42
N MET A 22 9.51 3.83 6.28
CA MET A 22 8.77 4.38 7.41
C MET A 22 7.90 3.29 8.03
N GLY A 23 7.88 3.24 9.37
CA GLY A 23 7.00 2.40 10.14
C GLY A 23 6.38 3.19 11.29
N MET A 24 5.21 2.78 11.75
CA MET A 24 4.52 3.38 12.90
C MET A 24 3.63 2.37 13.60
N TRP A 25 3.26 2.66 14.84
CA TRP A 25 2.32 1.83 15.62
C TRP A 25 0.95 2.47 15.83
N ILE A 26 0.72 3.70 15.34
CA ILE A 26 -0.54 4.42 15.53
C ILE A 26 -1.68 3.64 14.85
N GLY A 27 -2.68 3.24 15.63
CA GLY A 27 -3.80 2.42 15.19
C GLY A 27 -3.54 0.90 15.20
N GLY A 28 -2.30 0.45 15.46
CA GLY A 28 -1.91 -0.96 15.55
C GLY A 28 -1.55 -1.44 16.96
N ASP A 29 -1.19 -0.52 17.85
CA ASP A 29 -0.75 -0.84 19.21
C ASP A 29 -1.93 -0.98 20.17
N ARG A 30 -2.21 -2.21 20.57
CA ARG A 30 -3.30 -2.59 21.49
C ARG A 30 -2.81 -2.92 22.89
N ASP A 31 -1.50 -3.01 23.06
CA ASP A 31 -0.88 -3.34 24.34
C ASP A 31 -1.25 -2.28 25.39
N GLY A 32 -2.00 -2.70 26.39
CA GLY A 32 -2.54 -1.80 27.43
C GLY A 32 -3.54 -0.75 26.95
N ASN A 33 -3.97 -0.78 25.69
CA ASN A 33 -4.89 0.22 25.13
C ASN A 33 -6.18 -0.40 24.56
N PRO A 34 -7.28 -0.43 25.33
CA PRO A 34 -8.54 -1.03 24.91
C PRO A 34 -9.26 -0.27 23.77
N PHE A 35 -8.86 0.98 23.49
CA PHE A 35 -9.50 1.84 22.49
C PHE A 35 -8.96 1.61 21.06
N VAL A 36 -7.90 0.85 20.90
CA VAL A 36 -7.42 0.46 19.57
C VAL A 36 -8.22 -0.75 19.11
N THR A 37 -9.06 -0.51 18.09
CA THR A 37 -10.00 -1.48 17.53
C THR A 37 -9.72 -1.69 16.04
N ALA A 38 -10.43 -2.62 15.41
CA ALA A 38 -10.41 -2.81 13.95
C ALA A 38 -10.76 -1.51 13.19
N GLU A 39 -11.70 -0.71 13.71
CA GLU A 39 -12.06 0.58 13.14
C GLU A 39 -10.90 1.59 13.26
N THR A 40 -10.21 1.63 14.41
CA THR A 40 -9.05 2.50 14.62
C THR A 40 -7.91 2.14 13.66
N LEU A 41 -7.64 0.85 13.47
CA LEU A 41 -6.65 0.36 12.51
C LEU A 41 -7.00 0.77 11.07
N ASN A 42 -8.24 0.55 10.65
CA ASN A 42 -8.73 0.95 9.34
C ASN A 42 -8.62 2.47 9.14
N LYS A 43 -9.08 3.26 10.10
CA LYS A 43 -9.02 4.72 10.05
C LYS A 43 -7.58 5.21 9.92
N SER A 44 -6.65 4.66 10.68
CA SER A 44 -5.24 5.02 10.62
C SER A 44 -4.65 4.74 9.22
N ALA A 45 -4.87 3.56 8.66
CA ALA A 45 -4.37 3.19 7.35
C ALA A 45 -5.00 4.04 6.23
N LEU A 46 -6.32 4.24 6.25
CA LEU A 46 -7.03 5.01 5.22
C LEU A 46 -6.71 6.51 5.28
N THR A 47 -6.46 7.06 6.48
CA THR A 47 -6.00 8.46 6.60
C THR A 47 -4.64 8.66 5.93
N GLN A 48 -3.70 7.74 6.12
CA GLN A 48 -2.41 7.79 5.43
C GLN A 48 -2.58 7.67 3.91
N CYS A 49 -3.43 6.74 3.47
CA CYS A 49 -3.77 6.57 2.07
C CYS A 49 -4.31 7.88 1.48
N GLU A 50 -5.27 8.51 2.14
CA GLU A 50 -5.86 9.78 1.67
C GLU A 50 -4.82 10.88 1.50
N VAL A 51 -3.92 11.03 2.46
CA VAL A 51 -2.85 12.05 2.41
C VAL A 51 -1.96 11.83 1.18
N ILE A 52 -1.48 10.61 0.96
CA ILE A 52 -0.57 10.36 -0.16
C ILE A 52 -1.28 10.43 -1.52
N MET A 53 -2.54 9.98 -1.60
CA MET A 53 -3.32 10.07 -2.83
C MET A 53 -3.63 11.53 -3.22
N ASN A 54 -3.91 12.39 -2.24
CA ASN A 54 -4.07 13.83 -2.48
C ASN A 54 -2.78 14.46 -3.00
N TYR A 55 -1.64 14.10 -2.41
CA TYR A 55 -0.34 14.55 -2.87
C TYR A 55 -0.06 14.13 -4.33
N TYR A 56 -0.37 12.89 -4.70
CA TYR A 56 -0.19 12.42 -6.08
C TYR A 56 -1.11 13.15 -7.05
N ASP A 57 -2.38 13.35 -6.72
CA ASP A 57 -3.33 14.07 -7.58
C ASP A 57 -2.86 15.51 -7.83
N GLU A 58 -2.38 16.22 -6.81
CA GLU A 58 -1.82 17.56 -6.93
C GLU A 58 -0.58 17.58 -7.84
N LYS A 59 0.38 16.67 -7.61
CA LYS A 59 1.60 16.58 -8.41
C LYS A 59 1.32 16.23 -9.87
N ILE A 60 0.42 15.28 -10.14
CA ILE A 60 0.00 14.93 -11.50
C ILE A 60 -0.65 16.14 -12.19
N TYR A 61 -1.51 16.89 -11.48
CA TYR A 61 -2.15 18.09 -12.01
C TYR A 61 -1.13 19.18 -12.39
N ASN A 62 -0.11 19.40 -11.56
CA ASN A 62 0.94 20.36 -11.85
C ASN A 62 1.75 19.92 -13.09
N LEU A 63 2.14 18.65 -13.17
CA LEU A 63 2.82 18.10 -14.34
C LEU A 63 1.95 18.19 -15.60
N TYR A 64 0.66 17.93 -15.49
CA TYR A 64 -0.30 18.14 -16.59
C TYR A 64 -0.27 19.57 -17.13
N ARG A 65 -0.09 20.57 -16.26
CA ARG A 65 0.03 21.98 -16.67
C ARG A 65 1.39 22.29 -17.30
N GLU A 66 2.46 21.68 -16.79
CA GLU A 66 3.83 21.92 -17.25
C GLU A 66 4.13 21.24 -18.59
N PHE A 67 3.68 20.00 -18.81
CA PHE A 67 4.04 19.17 -19.96
C PHE A 67 3.23 19.51 -21.22
N SER A 68 3.16 20.78 -21.58
CA SER A 68 2.42 21.29 -22.76
C SER A 68 3.21 21.18 -24.08
N LEU A 69 3.96 20.07 -24.24
CA LEU A 69 4.76 19.82 -25.44
C LEU A 69 3.90 19.37 -26.62
N SER A 70 3.99 20.10 -27.73
CA SER A 70 3.31 19.74 -28.98
C SER A 70 4.12 18.71 -29.77
N THR A 71 3.44 17.68 -30.31
CA THR A 71 4.03 16.72 -31.26
C THR A 71 4.49 17.32 -32.56
N SER A 72 4.16 18.59 -32.84
CA SER A 72 4.75 19.34 -33.94
C SER A 72 6.23 19.73 -33.71
N ILE A 73 6.71 19.64 -32.46
CA ILE A 73 8.06 20.03 -32.06
C ILE A 73 8.80 18.84 -31.44
N VAL A 74 8.16 18.06 -30.58
CA VAL A 74 8.76 16.97 -29.82
C VAL A 74 7.97 15.68 -30.06
N ASN A 75 8.66 14.61 -30.44
CA ASN A 75 8.02 13.30 -30.62
C ASN A 75 7.71 12.66 -29.26
N VAL A 76 6.91 11.59 -29.28
CA VAL A 76 6.62 10.77 -28.10
C VAL A 76 6.81 9.29 -28.45
N SER A 77 7.11 8.47 -27.45
CA SER A 77 7.16 7.02 -27.61
C SER A 77 5.76 6.44 -27.93
N ASP A 78 5.72 5.25 -28.50
CA ASP A 78 4.46 4.56 -28.80
C ASP A 78 3.63 4.32 -27.54
N LYS A 79 4.29 4.02 -26.41
CA LYS A 79 3.62 3.81 -25.13
C LYS A 79 2.88 5.07 -24.65
N VAL A 80 3.53 6.23 -24.68
CA VAL A 80 2.88 7.52 -24.34
C VAL A 80 1.76 7.84 -25.31
N ARG A 81 1.93 7.52 -26.59
CA ARG A 81 0.88 7.69 -27.60
C ARG A 81 -0.35 6.84 -27.28
N GLU A 82 -0.17 5.57 -26.90
CA GLU A 82 -1.28 4.70 -26.48
C GLU A 82 -2.02 5.25 -25.26
N MET A 83 -1.29 5.73 -24.25
CA MET A 83 -1.89 6.35 -23.06
C MET A 83 -2.71 7.60 -23.45
N ALA A 84 -2.16 8.47 -24.29
CA ALA A 84 -2.82 9.66 -24.76
C ALA A 84 -4.10 9.37 -25.58
N LEU A 85 -4.12 8.26 -26.33
CA LEU A 85 -5.29 7.82 -27.10
C LEU A 85 -6.42 7.27 -26.21
N LYS A 86 -6.09 6.71 -25.05
CA LYS A 86 -7.08 6.24 -24.04
C LYS A 86 -7.65 7.39 -23.21
N SER A 87 -7.00 8.55 -23.23
CA SER A 87 -7.38 9.72 -22.45
C SER A 87 -8.77 10.24 -22.83
N GLN A 88 -9.57 10.57 -21.81
CA GLN A 88 -10.87 11.24 -21.94
C GLN A 88 -10.75 12.77 -22.21
N ASP A 89 -9.53 13.29 -22.36
CA ASP A 89 -9.32 14.69 -22.75
C ASP A 89 -9.68 14.94 -24.22
N ASN A 90 -10.87 15.44 -24.45
CA ASN A 90 -11.43 15.71 -25.78
C ASN A 90 -11.18 17.15 -26.28
N SER A 91 -10.28 17.91 -25.62
CA SER A 91 -9.98 19.29 -26.05
C SER A 91 -9.24 19.30 -27.37
N ILE A 92 -9.80 19.99 -28.35
CA ILE A 92 -9.20 20.23 -29.69
C ILE A 92 -7.86 21.00 -29.57
N TYR A 93 -7.71 21.82 -28.53
CA TYR A 93 -6.49 22.60 -28.30
C TYR A 93 -5.32 21.72 -27.79
N ARG A 94 -5.62 20.53 -27.28
CA ARG A 94 -4.63 19.57 -26.74
C ARG A 94 -4.44 18.33 -27.61
N GLU A 95 -4.99 18.32 -28.80
CA GLU A 95 -4.88 17.18 -29.72
C GLU A 95 -3.42 16.78 -30.00
N LYS A 96 -2.52 17.77 -30.08
CA LYS A 96 -1.08 17.57 -30.31
C LYS A 96 -0.24 17.51 -29.03
N GLU A 97 -0.83 17.65 -27.84
CA GLU A 97 -0.11 17.66 -26.57
C GLU A 97 -0.20 16.28 -25.90
N LEU A 98 0.44 15.27 -26.48
CA LEU A 98 0.26 13.87 -26.09
C LEU A 98 0.77 13.57 -24.68
N TYR A 99 1.82 14.22 -24.19
CA TYR A 99 2.25 14.08 -22.78
C TYR A 99 1.16 14.57 -21.82
N ARG A 100 0.55 15.71 -22.10
CA ARG A 100 -0.52 16.26 -21.30
C ARG A 100 -1.75 15.34 -21.31
N ARG A 101 -2.12 14.78 -22.44
CA ARG A 101 -3.23 13.82 -22.54
C ARG A 101 -2.93 12.53 -21.80
N ALA A 102 -1.70 12.02 -21.84
CA ALA A 102 -1.28 10.85 -21.04
C ALA A 102 -1.36 11.14 -19.53
N LEU A 103 -0.93 12.33 -19.09
CA LEU A 103 -1.05 12.74 -17.68
C LEU A 103 -2.51 12.89 -17.24
N PHE A 104 -3.40 13.33 -18.14
CA PHE A 104 -4.84 13.36 -17.86
C PHE A 104 -5.42 11.95 -17.63
N ASP A 105 -5.00 10.96 -18.42
CA ASP A 105 -5.38 9.56 -18.23
C ASP A 105 -4.84 9.01 -16.89
N ILE A 106 -3.58 9.31 -16.56
CA ILE A 106 -2.97 8.95 -15.26
C ILE A 106 -3.76 9.58 -14.11
N GLN A 107 -4.16 10.86 -14.22
CA GLN A 107 -4.94 11.54 -13.19
C GLN A 107 -6.31 10.89 -13.00
N ALA A 108 -7.00 10.58 -14.10
CA ALA A 108 -8.30 9.90 -14.04
C ALA A 108 -8.21 8.52 -13.36
N LYS A 109 -7.18 7.72 -13.69
CA LYS A 109 -6.90 6.45 -13.01
C LYS A 109 -6.59 6.64 -11.53
N MET A 110 -5.80 7.66 -11.18
CA MET A 110 -5.46 7.97 -9.79
C MET A 110 -6.69 8.34 -8.97
N GLN A 111 -7.59 9.17 -9.52
CA GLN A 111 -8.85 9.55 -8.88
C GLN A 111 -9.78 8.35 -8.70
N ALA A 112 -9.86 7.46 -9.71
CA ALA A 112 -10.61 6.21 -9.60
C ALA A 112 -10.01 5.26 -8.55
N THR A 113 -8.68 5.19 -8.47
CA THR A 113 -7.96 4.42 -7.44
C THR A 113 -8.25 4.97 -6.04
N LYS A 114 -8.18 6.29 -5.86
CA LYS A 114 -8.52 6.95 -4.59
C LYS A 114 -9.95 6.65 -4.19
N ALA A 115 -10.91 6.77 -5.10
CA ALA A 115 -12.32 6.47 -4.85
C ALA A 115 -12.53 5.01 -4.41
N TYR A 116 -11.81 4.07 -5.02
CA TYR A 116 -11.82 2.67 -4.62
C TYR A 116 -11.21 2.46 -3.22
N LEU A 117 -10.01 3.00 -2.99
CA LEU A 117 -9.27 2.75 -1.75
C LEU A 117 -9.94 3.39 -0.52
N ILE A 118 -10.57 4.56 -0.67
CA ILE A 118 -11.10 5.34 0.45
C ILE A 118 -12.63 5.22 0.57
N GLU A 119 -13.35 5.20 -0.55
CA GLU A 119 -14.80 5.29 -0.58
C GLU A 119 -15.48 3.98 -1.00
N ASP A 120 -14.71 2.91 -1.26
CA ASP A 120 -15.18 1.61 -1.76
C ASP A 120 -15.99 1.71 -3.09
N LYS A 121 -15.67 2.71 -3.94
CA LYS A 121 -16.31 2.91 -5.24
C LYS A 121 -15.55 2.20 -6.34
N GLU A 122 -16.19 1.26 -7.02
CA GLU A 122 -15.63 0.50 -8.15
C GLU A 122 -15.65 1.30 -9.45
N LEU A 123 -14.75 2.30 -9.57
CA LEU A 123 -14.55 3.06 -10.78
C LEU A 123 -13.42 2.46 -11.64
N GLN A 124 -13.56 2.53 -12.96
CA GLN A 124 -12.58 2.00 -13.91
C GLN A 124 -12.30 3.03 -15.03
N PRO A 125 -11.11 3.07 -15.59
CA PRO A 125 -9.92 2.30 -15.20
C PRO A 125 -9.27 2.84 -13.91
N ARG A 126 -8.67 1.98 -13.10
CA ARG A 126 -7.91 2.34 -11.89
C ARG A 126 -6.62 1.54 -11.80
N TYR A 127 -5.70 1.97 -10.99
CA TYR A 127 -4.48 1.22 -10.66
C TYR A 127 -4.80 0.13 -9.62
N ALA A 128 -4.38 -1.10 -9.90
CA ALA A 128 -4.47 -2.19 -8.93
C ALA A 128 -3.34 -2.09 -7.89
N THR A 129 -2.17 -1.60 -8.30
CA THR A 129 -0.99 -1.46 -7.45
C THR A 129 -0.28 -0.12 -7.69
N ALA A 130 0.52 0.31 -6.73
CA ALA A 130 1.37 1.49 -6.90
C ALA A 130 2.45 1.28 -7.96
N ASP A 131 2.85 0.03 -8.21
CA ASP A 131 3.81 -0.29 -9.26
C ASP A 131 3.24 0.00 -10.65
N GLU A 132 1.97 -0.32 -10.92
CA GLU A 132 1.31 0.04 -12.19
C GLU A 132 1.34 1.56 -12.43
N PHE A 133 1.07 2.35 -11.39
CA PHE A 133 1.19 3.80 -11.47
C PHE A 133 2.63 4.23 -11.75
N TYR A 134 3.60 3.64 -11.08
CA TYR A 134 5.01 3.91 -11.29
C TYR A 134 5.45 3.57 -12.72
N GLN A 135 4.95 2.47 -13.32
CA GLN A 135 5.23 2.08 -14.70
C GLN A 135 4.70 3.09 -15.72
N ASP A 136 3.53 3.69 -15.48
CA ASP A 136 3.02 4.75 -16.35
C ASP A 136 3.90 6.02 -16.28
N LEU A 137 4.41 6.37 -15.08
CA LEU A 137 5.38 7.47 -14.93
C LEU A 137 6.72 7.15 -15.59
N LEU A 138 7.21 5.91 -15.49
CA LEU A 138 8.41 5.44 -16.19
C LEU A 138 8.26 5.59 -17.71
N ALA A 139 7.11 5.22 -18.24
CA ALA A 139 6.85 5.38 -19.69
C ALA A 139 6.96 6.84 -20.16
N ILE A 140 6.46 7.79 -19.33
CA ILE A 140 6.63 9.23 -19.60
C ILE A 140 8.10 9.64 -19.53
N ARG A 141 8.81 9.23 -18.47
CA ARG A 141 10.23 9.53 -18.30
C ARG A 141 11.07 9.03 -19.46
N ASP A 142 10.89 7.78 -19.84
CA ASP A 142 11.69 7.15 -20.90
C ASP A 142 11.39 7.79 -22.25
N SER A 143 10.13 8.12 -22.54
CA SER A 143 9.76 8.87 -23.73
C SER A 143 10.40 10.26 -23.78
N LEU A 144 10.49 10.97 -22.64
CA LEU A 144 11.17 12.26 -22.56
C LEU A 144 12.68 12.12 -22.84
N LEU A 145 13.33 11.11 -22.28
CA LEU A 145 14.76 10.83 -22.53
C LEU A 145 15.03 10.53 -24.01
N GLU A 146 14.19 9.71 -24.64
CA GLU A 146 14.31 9.35 -26.06
C GLU A 146 14.13 10.57 -27.00
N ASN A 147 13.35 11.57 -26.57
CA ASN A 147 12.95 12.70 -27.37
C ASN A 147 13.56 14.05 -26.92
N LYS A 148 14.69 14.02 -26.24
CA LYS A 148 15.45 15.21 -25.77
C LYS A 148 14.66 16.11 -24.81
N GLY A 149 13.74 15.53 -24.05
CA GLY A 149 12.92 16.21 -23.04
C GLY A 149 13.47 16.07 -21.62
N GLU A 150 14.75 15.69 -21.44
CA GLU A 150 15.38 15.41 -20.13
C GLU A 150 15.28 16.58 -19.15
N TYR A 151 15.18 17.82 -19.64
CA TYR A 151 15.03 19.01 -18.79
C TYR A 151 13.71 19.03 -17.99
N LEU A 152 12.69 18.31 -18.45
CA LEU A 152 11.42 18.12 -17.73
C LEU A 152 11.50 17.02 -16.66
N ILE A 153 12.57 16.20 -16.70
CA ILE A 153 12.81 15.16 -15.69
C ILE A 153 13.54 15.80 -14.50
N SER A 154 12.88 16.76 -13.86
CA SER A 154 13.39 17.51 -12.72
C SER A 154 12.25 17.93 -11.78
N GLY A 155 12.58 18.57 -10.67
CA GLY A 155 11.59 19.15 -9.77
C GLY A 155 10.45 18.18 -9.41
N GLU A 156 9.21 18.59 -9.65
CA GLU A 156 8.01 17.85 -9.25
C GLU A 156 7.90 16.46 -9.86
N PHE A 157 8.39 16.24 -11.09
CA PHE A 157 8.35 14.92 -11.72
C PHE A 157 9.24 13.91 -10.97
N VAL A 158 10.46 14.30 -10.62
CA VAL A 158 11.37 13.45 -9.84
C VAL A 158 10.83 13.21 -8.43
N GLU A 159 10.29 14.27 -7.80
CA GLU A 159 9.67 14.15 -6.47
C GLU A 159 8.50 13.17 -6.47
N LEU A 160 7.61 13.26 -7.48
CA LEU A 160 6.49 12.33 -7.63
C LEU A 160 6.98 10.90 -7.80
N MET A 161 7.91 10.64 -8.71
CA MET A 161 8.44 9.29 -8.93
C MET A 161 9.07 8.72 -7.64
N GLN A 162 9.86 9.52 -6.93
CA GLN A 162 10.47 9.11 -5.66
C GLN A 162 9.42 8.84 -4.57
N ALA A 163 8.39 9.67 -4.49
CA ALA A 163 7.31 9.47 -3.53
C ALA A 163 6.54 8.16 -3.80
N VAL A 164 6.21 7.88 -5.06
CA VAL A 164 5.54 6.61 -5.42
C VAL A 164 6.43 5.40 -5.07
N GLU A 165 7.71 5.50 -5.36
CA GLU A 165 8.68 4.44 -5.07
C GLU A 165 8.83 4.17 -3.56
N ILE A 166 8.83 5.23 -2.74
CA ILE A 166 9.01 5.12 -1.28
C ILE A 166 7.71 4.71 -0.57
N PHE A 167 6.62 5.36 -0.90
CA PHE A 167 5.37 5.29 -0.15
C PHE A 167 4.32 4.34 -0.76
N GLY A 168 4.31 4.14 -2.08
CA GLY A 168 3.19 3.44 -2.71
C GLY A 168 1.86 4.14 -2.43
N PHE A 169 0.87 3.43 -1.86
CA PHE A 169 -0.45 3.98 -1.53
C PHE A 169 -0.67 4.24 -0.03
N TYR A 170 0.37 4.25 0.78
CA TYR A 170 0.34 4.60 2.21
C TYR A 170 1.70 5.20 2.63
N LEU A 171 1.73 6.01 3.71
CA LEU A 171 2.95 6.72 4.12
C LEU A 171 3.92 5.86 4.93
N ALA A 172 3.39 5.01 5.81
CA ALA A 172 4.18 4.16 6.69
C ALA A 172 3.48 2.82 6.93
N SER A 173 4.24 1.73 7.05
CA SER A 173 3.68 0.46 7.51
C SER A 173 3.21 0.59 8.96
N ILE A 174 2.11 -0.08 9.29
CA ILE A 174 1.59 -0.13 10.66
C ILE A 174 2.08 -1.42 11.31
N ASP A 175 2.76 -1.30 12.44
CA ASP A 175 3.14 -2.43 13.26
C ASP A 175 2.01 -2.72 14.26
N MET A 176 1.50 -3.94 14.25
CA MET A 176 0.50 -4.39 15.22
C MET A 176 1.21 -4.84 16.49
N ARG A 177 0.67 -4.47 17.66
CA ARG A 177 1.21 -4.87 18.97
C ARG A 177 0.09 -5.35 19.88
N GLN A 178 0.38 -6.38 20.68
CA GLN A 178 -0.53 -6.90 21.71
C GLN A 178 0.25 -7.67 22.78
N ASP A 179 -0.29 -7.67 23.98
CA ASP A 179 0.18 -8.49 25.10
C ASP A 179 0.03 -9.99 24.79
N SER A 180 1.05 -10.78 25.16
CA SER A 180 1.08 -12.23 24.96
C SER A 180 -0.06 -12.95 25.68
N SER A 181 -0.47 -12.49 26.86
CA SER A 181 -1.57 -13.09 27.63
C SER A 181 -2.92 -12.99 26.91
N VAL A 182 -3.14 -11.90 26.14
CA VAL A 182 -4.34 -11.73 25.33
C VAL A 182 -4.36 -12.75 24.19
N HIS A 183 -3.21 -12.97 23.53
CA HIS A 183 -3.10 -14.00 22.49
C HIS A 183 -3.31 -15.40 23.08
N GLU A 184 -2.72 -15.68 24.24
CA GLU A 184 -2.88 -16.95 24.94
C GLU A 184 -4.35 -17.23 25.27
N ALA A 185 -5.07 -16.25 25.83
CA ALA A 185 -6.49 -16.39 26.15
C ALA A 185 -7.34 -16.67 24.90
N CYS A 186 -7.08 -15.97 23.79
CA CYS A 186 -7.78 -16.21 22.54
C CYS A 186 -7.50 -17.60 21.94
N VAL A 187 -6.26 -18.06 22.01
CA VAL A 187 -5.87 -19.40 21.53
C VAL A 187 -6.50 -20.48 22.41
N ALA A 188 -6.47 -20.33 23.73
CA ALA A 188 -7.10 -21.25 24.66
C ALA A 188 -8.59 -21.43 24.37
N GLU A 189 -9.33 -20.32 24.15
CA GLU A 189 -10.74 -20.35 23.80
C GLU A 189 -11.00 -21.06 22.45
N LEU A 190 -10.16 -20.80 21.44
CA LEU A 190 -10.29 -21.45 20.13
C LEU A 190 -10.07 -22.97 20.22
N LEU A 191 -9.06 -23.42 20.96
CA LEU A 191 -8.75 -24.83 21.16
C LEU A 191 -9.84 -25.54 21.95
N ALA A 192 -10.35 -24.92 23.01
CA ALA A 192 -11.47 -25.44 23.79
C ALA A 192 -12.75 -25.56 22.95
N SER A 193 -13.10 -24.50 22.20
CA SER A 193 -14.28 -24.50 21.33
C SER A 193 -14.23 -25.57 20.22
N ALA A 194 -13.02 -25.96 19.81
CA ALA A 194 -12.80 -27.02 18.84
C ALA A 194 -12.73 -28.43 19.46
N GLY A 195 -12.79 -28.54 20.80
CA GLY A 195 -12.65 -29.81 21.52
C GLY A 195 -11.23 -30.40 21.45
N ILE A 196 -10.20 -29.56 21.25
CA ILE A 196 -8.81 -29.98 21.11
C ILE A 196 -8.13 -30.01 22.51
N ASN A 197 -8.26 -28.94 23.26
CA ASN A 197 -7.67 -28.82 24.59
C ASN A 197 -8.41 -27.77 25.44
N ASP A 198 -8.94 -28.18 26.60
CA ASP A 198 -9.68 -27.30 27.53
C ASP A 198 -8.75 -26.68 28.60
N HIS A 199 -7.48 -27.09 28.63
CA HIS A 199 -6.49 -26.70 29.66
C HIS A 199 -5.21 -26.14 29.05
N TYR A 200 -5.32 -25.45 27.88
CA TYR A 200 -4.17 -24.94 27.15
C TYR A 200 -3.27 -24.02 28.00
N SER A 201 -3.86 -23.15 28.82
CA SER A 201 -3.12 -22.21 29.67
C SER A 201 -2.32 -22.88 30.77
N ASP A 202 -2.67 -24.12 31.18
CA ASP A 202 -1.99 -24.90 32.17
C ASP A 202 -0.77 -25.66 31.64
N LEU A 203 -0.61 -25.73 30.32
CA LEU A 203 0.49 -26.43 29.68
C LEU A 203 1.81 -25.70 29.86
N SER A 204 2.90 -26.45 29.91
CA SER A 204 4.24 -25.89 29.76
C SER A 204 4.47 -25.29 28.39
N GLU A 205 5.44 -24.39 28.23
CA GLU A 205 5.75 -23.76 26.94
C GLU A 205 6.12 -24.79 25.86
N ASP A 206 6.84 -25.84 26.19
CA ASP A 206 7.18 -26.91 25.25
C ASP A 206 5.95 -27.69 24.77
N GLU A 207 4.97 -27.93 25.67
CA GLU A 207 3.70 -28.58 25.33
C GLU A 207 2.82 -27.67 24.48
N LYS A 208 2.75 -26.34 24.81
CA LYS A 208 2.05 -25.34 24.00
C LYS A 208 2.62 -25.30 22.59
N CYS A 209 3.94 -25.19 22.45
CA CYS A 209 4.61 -25.18 21.15
C CYS A 209 4.32 -26.46 20.35
N SER A 210 4.42 -27.63 20.98
CA SER A 210 4.16 -28.92 20.34
C SER A 210 2.72 -29.04 19.84
N LEU A 211 1.74 -28.60 20.67
CA LEU A 211 0.33 -28.59 20.32
C LEU A 211 0.04 -27.65 19.16
N LEU A 212 0.55 -26.41 19.22
CA LEU A 212 0.32 -25.42 18.17
C LEU A 212 0.95 -25.83 16.84
N LEU A 213 2.17 -26.37 16.85
CA LEU A 213 2.80 -26.90 15.63
C LEU A 213 1.98 -28.01 15.00
N LYS A 214 1.48 -28.95 15.81
CA LYS A 214 0.61 -30.01 15.34
C LYS A 214 -0.66 -29.47 14.69
N GLU A 215 -1.36 -28.52 15.33
CA GLU A 215 -2.57 -27.92 14.80
C GLU A 215 -2.34 -27.13 13.51
N LEU A 216 -1.18 -26.48 13.36
CA LEU A 216 -0.83 -25.72 12.17
C LEU A 216 -0.40 -26.61 10.99
N GLU A 217 0.25 -27.73 11.24
CA GLU A 217 0.81 -28.62 10.21
C GLU A 217 -0.13 -29.76 9.82
N GLU A 218 -0.85 -30.33 10.77
CA GLU A 218 -1.63 -31.55 10.55
C GLU A 218 -3.13 -31.30 10.34
N ASP A 219 -3.69 -30.19 10.85
CA ASP A 219 -5.12 -29.93 10.80
C ASP A 219 -5.47 -28.71 9.92
N PRO A 220 -6.12 -28.93 8.78
CA PRO A 220 -6.51 -27.84 7.88
C PRO A 220 -7.73 -27.04 8.37
N ARG A 221 -8.30 -27.38 9.56
CA ARG A 221 -9.49 -26.66 10.07
C ARG A 221 -9.18 -25.23 10.41
N ILE A 222 -10.08 -24.34 10.04
CA ILE A 222 -10.02 -22.94 10.46
C ILE A 222 -10.75 -22.79 11.80
N LEU A 223 -10.03 -22.83 12.91
CA LEU A 223 -10.60 -22.80 14.26
C LEU A 223 -11.49 -21.58 14.49
N SER A 224 -11.13 -20.42 13.93
CA SER A 224 -11.92 -19.19 14.03
C SER A 224 -13.25 -19.21 13.29
N ALA A 225 -13.48 -20.20 12.40
CA ALA A 225 -14.72 -20.35 11.63
C ALA A 225 -15.80 -21.17 12.36
N THR A 226 -15.56 -21.62 13.60
CA THR A 226 -16.54 -22.34 14.39
C THR A 226 -17.80 -21.50 14.62
N HIS A 227 -18.99 -22.18 14.67
CA HIS A 227 -20.27 -21.54 15.03
C HIS A 227 -20.47 -21.39 16.54
N ALA A 228 -19.49 -21.75 17.34
CA ALA A 228 -19.52 -21.56 18.79
C ALA A 228 -19.60 -20.06 19.12
N GLU A 229 -20.31 -19.74 20.20
CA GLU A 229 -20.30 -18.40 20.76
C GLU A 229 -18.85 -18.06 21.17
N LYS A 230 -18.42 -16.85 20.80
CA LYS A 230 -17.09 -16.33 21.09
C LYS A 230 -17.17 -15.28 22.17
N SER A 231 -16.18 -15.24 23.03
CA SER A 231 -16.06 -14.15 23.99
C SER A 231 -15.87 -12.79 23.28
N GLU A 232 -16.23 -11.71 23.96
CA GLU A 232 -16.01 -10.34 23.46
C GLU A 232 -14.53 -10.10 23.13
N LEU A 233 -13.62 -10.65 23.93
CA LEU A 233 -12.17 -10.57 23.70
C LEU A 233 -11.78 -11.25 22.39
N LEU A 234 -12.21 -12.49 22.18
CA LEU A 234 -11.89 -13.23 20.97
C LEU A 234 -12.50 -12.58 19.73
N GLU A 235 -13.74 -12.10 19.79
CA GLU A 235 -14.38 -11.40 18.66
C GLU A 235 -13.61 -10.12 18.32
N LYS A 236 -13.20 -9.34 19.31
CA LYS A 236 -12.41 -8.12 19.14
C LYS A 236 -11.09 -8.44 18.44
N GLU A 237 -10.30 -9.38 18.94
CA GLU A 237 -9.00 -9.74 18.36
C GLU A 237 -9.16 -10.30 16.93
N LEU A 238 -10.10 -11.20 16.69
CA LEU A 238 -10.37 -11.71 15.34
C LEU A 238 -10.80 -10.60 14.37
N SER A 239 -11.56 -9.61 14.84
CA SER A 239 -11.98 -8.47 14.01
C SER A 239 -10.79 -7.63 13.51
N ILE A 240 -9.76 -7.49 14.36
CA ILE A 240 -8.53 -6.76 14.03
C ILE A 240 -7.72 -7.50 12.96
N PHE A 241 -7.54 -8.82 13.10
CA PHE A 241 -6.85 -9.62 12.07
C PHE A 241 -7.62 -9.62 10.74
N LYS A 242 -8.97 -9.68 10.78
CA LYS A 242 -9.79 -9.53 9.57
C LYS A 242 -9.64 -8.16 8.92
N ALA A 243 -9.58 -7.08 9.73
CA ALA A 243 -9.32 -5.72 9.22
C ALA A 243 -7.91 -5.62 8.62
N ALA A 244 -6.90 -6.16 9.30
CA ALA A 244 -5.54 -6.22 8.81
C ALA A 244 -5.44 -6.94 7.46
N ARG A 245 -6.12 -8.10 7.30
CA ARG A 245 -6.16 -8.82 6.02
C ARG A 245 -6.80 -7.97 4.91
N LYS A 246 -7.95 -7.35 5.17
CA LYS A 246 -8.61 -6.46 4.21
C LYS A 246 -7.72 -5.28 3.79
N LEU A 247 -6.99 -4.69 4.73
CA LEU A 247 -6.05 -3.61 4.42
C LEU A 247 -4.90 -4.09 3.54
N LYS A 248 -4.36 -5.28 3.79
CA LYS A 248 -3.32 -5.89 2.95
C LYS A 248 -3.84 -6.18 1.54
N ASP A 249 -5.03 -6.73 1.41
CA ASP A 249 -5.67 -6.98 0.11
C ASP A 249 -5.89 -5.67 -0.68
N LYS A 250 -6.17 -4.56 0.00
CA LYS A 250 -6.54 -3.28 -0.57
C LYS A 250 -5.33 -2.36 -0.87
N LEU A 251 -4.38 -2.28 0.07
CA LEU A 251 -3.24 -1.37 0.03
C LEU A 251 -1.91 -2.07 -0.27
N GLY A 252 -1.88 -3.39 -0.26
CA GLY A 252 -0.70 -4.22 -0.47
C GLY A 252 -0.14 -4.83 0.81
N GLU A 253 0.61 -5.92 0.66
CA GLU A 253 1.11 -6.76 1.77
C GLU A 253 1.93 -5.97 2.80
N ASN A 254 2.64 -4.96 2.38
CA ASN A 254 3.56 -4.22 3.23
C ASN A 254 2.89 -3.12 4.09
N VAL A 255 1.58 -2.89 3.98
CA VAL A 255 0.87 -1.90 4.82
C VAL A 255 0.89 -2.32 6.30
N ILE A 256 0.93 -3.63 6.56
CA ILE A 256 1.15 -4.19 7.89
C ILE A 256 2.29 -5.21 7.75
N ARG A 257 3.45 -4.90 8.30
CA ARG A 257 4.66 -5.71 8.16
C ARG A 257 4.92 -6.61 9.35
N GLN A 258 4.65 -6.12 10.54
CA GLN A 258 5.05 -6.77 11.78
C GLN A 258 3.86 -6.89 12.73
N THR A 259 3.84 -8.00 13.45
CA THR A 259 3.02 -8.19 14.63
C THR A 259 3.98 -8.46 15.79
N ILE A 260 3.98 -7.58 16.76
CA ILE A 260 4.85 -7.61 17.93
C ILE A 260 4.02 -8.13 19.11
N ILE A 261 4.54 -9.12 19.78
CA ILE A 261 3.94 -9.72 20.98
C ILE A 261 4.86 -9.36 22.15
N SER A 262 4.34 -8.68 23.15
CA SER A 262 5.08 -8.22 24.34
C SER A 262 4.92 -9.19 25.51
#